data_07508287168cb79b023b49ee1cd44a24
#
_entry.id   07508287168cb79b023b49ee1cd44a24
#
_cell.length_a   1.000
_cell.length_b   1.000
_cell.length_c   1.000
_cell.angle_alpha   90.00
_cell.angle_beta   90.00
_cell.angle_gamma   90.00
#
_symmetry.space_group_name_H-M   'P 1'
#
loop_
_entity.id
_entity.type
_entity.pdbx_description
1 polymer ?
#
loop_
_entity_poly.entity_id
_entity_poly.type
_entity_poly.pdbx_seq_one_letter_code
_entity_poly.pdbx_strand_id
1 'polypeptide(L)'
;HTFRGFQGQIESGVVSVGDDIITLPSGESAKVKSILVGDKDSQSAQEGQPVTIQLDKEVDVSRGCVLSSGTTLPVSKSLTATILWMDDAELTVGKDYIVKIGTKQVLGVLKNIQYKIDVNTGNFLPANGLSKNEIAVCDIGLQEAVVIDEFAKHKTLGELILIDRISNMTSACGVVTDSSAYDNKEVKCAFVNGSLKGNADIFEEYYYNLESATVTKVSPSGKTYKVGDVINVSGETYSYPDNFDVIVLRDKVAVTVRDKK
;
A
#
# COMPACT_ATOMS: atom_id res chain seq x y z
N HIS A 1 -37.33 15.20 -13.17
CA HIS A 1 -36.47 14.14 -12.61
C HIS A 1 -35.03 14.46 -13.01
N THR A 2 -34.21 14.79 -12.05
CA THR A 2 -32.75 15.01 -12.27
C THR A 2 -32.08 13.65 -12.37
N PHE A 3 -31.55 13.31 -13.54
CA PHE A 3 -30.72 12.13 -13.73
C PHE A 3 -29.40 12.34 -12.96
N ARG A 4 -29.03 11.42 -12.07
CA ARG A 4 -27.73 11.37 -11.40
C ARG A 4 -27.09 10.02 -11.67
N GLY A 5 -26.03 10.01 -12.45
CA GLY A 5 -25.27 8.82 -12.80
C GLY A 5 -23.78 9.01 -12.54
N PHE A 6 -23.10 7.95 -12.18
CA PHE A 6 -21.66 7.90 -11.95
C PHE A 6 -20.98 7.29 -13.16
N GLN A 7 -20.08 8.05 -13.78
CA GLN A 7 -19.34 7.62 -14.97
C GLN A 7 -18.00 7.01 -14.58
N GLY A 8 -17.68 5.88 -15.19
CA GLY A 8 -16.44 5.17 -14.97
C GLY A 8 -16.23 4.06 -15.98
N GLN A 9 -15.29 3.19 -15.69
CA GLN A 9 -14.99 1.97 -16.44
C GLN A 9 -15.10 0.78 -15.52
N ILE A 10 -15.57 -0.34 -16.03
CA ILE A 10 -15.51 -1.61 -15.32
C ILE A 10 -14.07 -2.12 -15.38
N GLU A 11 -13.39 -2.12 -14.25
CA GLU A 11 -11.97 -2.53 -14.15
C GLU A 11 -11.81 -4.04 -14.01
N SER A 12 -12.81 -4.72 -13.46
CA SER A 12 -12.77 -6.17 -13.25
C SER A 12 -14.18 -6.74 -13.11
N GLY A 13 -14.40 -7.93 -13.66
CA GLY A 13 -15.64 -8.70 -13.51
C GLY A 13 -16.82 -8.16 -14.30
N VAL A 14 -18.01 -8.38 -13.74
CA VAL A 14 -19.31 -8.01 -14.34
C VAL A 14 -20.17 -7.37 -13.25
N VAL A 15 -20.87 -6.30 -13.62
CA VAL A 15 -21.91 -5.66 -12.79
C VAL A 15 -23.23 -5.75 -13.49
N SER A 16 -24.32 -6.00 -12.75
CA SER A 16 -25.67 -6.12 -13.25
C SER A 16 -26.63 -5.19 -12.52
N VAL A 17 -27.74 -4.84 -13.17
CA VAL A 17 -28.84 -4.11 -12.53
C VAL A 17 -29.38 -4.94 -11.38
N GLY A 18 -29.51 -4.33 -10.20
CA GLY A 18 -29.94 -4.97 -8.96
C GLY A 18 -28.81 -5.44 -8.05
N ASP A 19 -27.56 -5.46 -8.52
CA ASP A 19 -26.41 -5.83 -7.70
C ASP A 19 -26.22 -4.89 -6.50
N ASP A 20 -25.80 -5.46 -5.39
CA ASP A 20 -25.37 -4.70 -4.22
C ASP A 20 -23.98 -4.12 -4.47
N ILE A 21 -23.85 -2.82 -4.25
CA ILE A 21 -22.62 -2.04 -4.43
C ILE A 21 -22.20 -1.43 -3.11
N ILE A 22 -20.90 -1.45 -2.85
CA ILE A 22 -20.27 -0.68 -1.79
C ILE A 22 -19.44 0.41 -2.45
N THR A 23 -19.60 1.66 -1.98
CA THR A 23 -18.78 2.79 -2.42
C THR A 23 -17.54 2.90 -1.53
N LEU A 24 -16.37 2.96 -2.12
CA LEU A 24 -15.11 3.04 -1.38
C LEU A 24 -14.43 4.39 -1.68
N PRO A 25 -13.79 5.02 -0.69
CA PRO A 25 -13.49 4.53 0.66
C PRO A 25 -14.60 4.72 1.71
N SER A 26 -15.75 5.35 1.40
CA SER A 26 -16.80 5.70 2.37
C SER A 26 -17.47 4.48 3.03
N GLY A 27 -17.56 3.35 2.32
CA GLY A 27 -18.20 2.13 2.83
C GLY A 27 -19.75 2.15 2.75
N GLU A 28 -20.33 3.13 2.06
CA GLU A 28 -21.77 3.19 1.90
C GLU A 28 -22.27 2.12 0.92
N SER A 29 -23.41 1.51 1.22
CA SER A 29 -24.04 0.48 0.38
C SER A 29 -25.20 1.05 -0.42
N ALA A 30 -25.33 0.63 -1.66
CA ALA A 30 -26.47 0.95 -2.54
C ALA A 30 -26.72 -0.21 -3.52
N LYS A 31 -27.81 -0.15 -4.30
CA LYS A 31 -28.05 -1.09 -5.39
C LYS A 31 -27.94 -0.40 -6.75
N VAL A 32 -27.47 -1.16 -7.72
CA VAL A 32 -27.46 -0.70 -9.11
C VAL A 32 -28.89 -0.57 -9.62
N LYS A 33 -29.30 0.65 -9.92
CA LYS A 33 -30.64 0.97 -10.44
C LYS A 33 -30.71 0.83 -11.95
N SER A 34 -29.72 1.34 -12.67
CA SER A 34 -29.60 1.23 -14.12
C SER A 34 -28.15 1.34 -14.56
N ILE A 35 -27.86 0.80 -15.72
CA ILE A 35 -26.54 0.84 -16.36
C ILE A 35 -26.71 1.35 -17.78
N LEU A 36 -25.88 2.33 -18.17
CA LEU A 36 -25.71 2.74 -19.56
C LEU A 36 -24.30 2.33 -20.02
N VAL A 37 -24.22 1.67 -21.16
CA VAL A 37 -22.97 1.39 -21.87
C VAL A 37 -22.94 2.28 -23.11
N GLY A 38 -22.10 3.32 -23.10
CA GLY A 38 -22.27 4.45 -24.00
C GLY A 38 -23.62 5.14 -23.75
N ASP A 39 -24.44 5.26 -24.78
CA ASP A 39 -25.76 5.90 -24.70
C ASP A 39 -26.93 4.90 -24.62
N LYS A 40 -26.64 3.61 -24.41
CA LYS A 40 -27.64 2.55 -24.45
C LYS A 40 -27.84 1.93 -23.08
N ASP A 41 -29.14 1.72 -22.72
CA ASP A 41 -29.50 0.93 -21.55
C ASP A 41 -28.95 -0.51 -21.67
N SER A 42 -28.38 -1.00 -20.57
CA SER A 42 -27.87 -2.37 -20.48
C SER A 42 -28.28 -3.00 -19.15
N GLN A 43 -28.54 -4.30 -19.16
CA GLN A 43 -28.80 -5.07 -17.94
C GLN A 43 -27.52 -5.43 -17.18
N SER A 44 -26.40 -5.44 -17.88
CA SER A 44 -25.07 -5.71 -17.27
C SER A 44 -23.98 -5.04 -18.06
N ALA A 45 -22.82 -4.89 -17.42
CA ALA A 45 -21.59 -4.43 -18.05
C ALA A 45 -20.41 -5.25 -17.54
N GLN A 46 -19.41 -5.44 -18.41
CA GLN A 46 -18.24 -6.26 -18.14
C GLN A 46 -16.95 -5.47 -18.24
N GLU A 47 -15.86 -6.06 -17.76
CA GLU A 47 -14.52 -5.51 -17.77
C GLU A 47 -14.18 -4.80 -19.09
N GLY A 48 -13.55 -3.63 -18.98
CA GLY A 48 -13.13 -2.76 -20.09
C GLY A 48 -14.22 -1.84 -20.64
N GLN A 49 -15.50 -2.04 -20.27
CA GLN A 49 -16.58 -1.20 -20.78
C GLN A 49 -16.70 0.11 -20.00
N PRO A 50 -16.78 1.26 -20.72
CA PRO A 50 -17.17 2.53 -20.11
C PRO A 50 -18.64 2.52 -19.79
N VAL A 51 -19.01 2.93 -18.58
CA VAL A 51 -20.37 2.86 -18.08
C VAL A 51 -20.80 4.15 -17.39
N THR A 52 -22.13 4.36 -17.37
CA THR A 52 -22.78 5.25 -16.41
C THR A 52 -23.71 4.42 -15.54
N ILE A 53 -23.43 4.38 -14.23
CA ILE A 53 -24.22 3.61 -13.27
C ILE A 53 -25.08 4.59 -12.46
N GLN A 54 -26.38 4.31 -12.38
CA GLN A 54 -27.30 4.91 -11.43
C GLN A 54 -27.46 4.00 -10.23
N LEU A 55 -27.46 4.58 -9.03
CA LEU A 55 -27.75 3.88 -7.80
C LEU A 55 -29.17 4.19 -7.31
N ASP A 56 -29.76 3.30 -6.53
CA ASP A 56 -31.13 3.39 -6.03
C ASP A 56 -31.33 4.45 -4.97
N LYS A 57 -30.24 4.88 -4.33
CA LYS A 57 -30.21 5.94 -3.33
C LYS A 57 -29.04 6.90 -3.52
N GLU A 58 -29.10 8.03 -2.87
CA GLU A 58 -27.97 8.97 -2.84
C GLU A 58 -26.87 8.43 -1.92
N VAL A 59 -25.65 8.41 -2.44
CA VAL A 59 -24.42 8.05 -1.75
C VAL A 59 -23.34 9.06 -2.12
N ASP A 60 -22.35 9.24 -1.26
CA ASP A 60 -21.22 10.12 -1.54
C ASP A 60 -20.22 9.40 -2.46
N VAL A 61 -20.32 9.71 -3.74
CA VAL A 61 -19.40 9.23 -4.77
C VAL A 61 -18.85 10.42 -5.54
N SER A 62 -17.58 10.60 -5.44
CA SER A 62 -16.82 11.64 -6.13
C SER A 62 -15.68 11.02 -6.96
N ARG A 63 -14.96 11.86 -7.70
CA ARG A 63 -13.82 11.41 -8.52
C ARG A 63 -12.77 10.72 -7.63
N GLY A 64 -12.41 9.51 -8.00
CA GLY A 64 -11.45 8.66 -7.26
C GLY A 64 -12.11 7.66 -6.32
N CYS A 65 -13.44 7.68 -6.19
CA CYS A 65 -14.17 6.60 -5.53
C CYS A 65 -14.21 5.35 -6.42
N VAL A 66 -14.29 4.20 -5.79
CA VAL A 66 -14.45 2.90 -6.44
C VAL A 66 -15.78 2.30 -6.02
N LEU A 67 -16.55 1.83 -7.00
CA LEU A 67 -17.76 1.05 -6.76
C LEU A 67 -17.39 -0.44 -6.81
N SER A 68 -17.62 -1.17 -5.75
CA SER A 68 -17.30 -2.60 -5.65
C SER A 68 -18.54 -3.43 -5.38
N SER A 69 -18.66 -4.56 -6.09
CA SER A 69 -19.70 -5.57 -5.86
C SER A 69 -19.06 -6.89 -5.47
N GLY A 70 -19.44 -7.42 -4.30
CA GLY A 70 -19.04 -8.76 -3.85
C GLY A 70 -17.57 -8.93 -3.44
N THR A 71 -16.71 -7.92 -3.58
CA THR A 71 -15.29 -7.98 -3.26
C THR A 71 -14.90 -6.85 -2.33
N THR A 72 -14.16 -7.16 -1.27
CA THR A 72 -13.56 -6.15 -0.41
C THR A 72 -12.22 -5.75 -0.98
N LEU A 73 -12.10 -4.48 -1.42
CA LEU A 73 -10.84 -3.90 -1.88
C LEU A 73 -10.13 -3.21 -0.71
N PRO A 74 -8.78 -3.26 -0.67
CA PRO A 74 -8.02 -2.57 0.35
C PRO A 74 -8.19 -1.05 0.29
N VAL A 75 -8.36 -0.43 1.45
CA VAL A 75 -8.40 1.03 1.63
C VAL A 75 -7.28 1.40 2.58
N SER A 76 -6.31 2.18 2.13
CA SER A 76 -5.10 2.46 2.90
C SER A 76 -4.64 3.92 2.81
N LYS A 77 -3.95 4.38 3.85
CA LYS A 77 -3.20 5.65 3.89
C LYS A 77 -1.72 5.49 3.58
N SER A 78 -1.29 4.31 3.18
CA SER A 78 0.09 4.05 2.84
C SER A 78 0.22 2.88 1.88
N LEU A 79 1.33 2.82 1.17
CA LEU A 79 1.64 1.77 0.22
C LEU A 79 3.15 1.60 0.08
N THR A 80 3.55 0.42 -0.36
CA THR A 80 4.88 0.15 -0.88
C THR A 80 4.81 0.03 -2.40
N ALA A 81 5.70 0.71 -3.10
CA ALA A 81 5.73 0.71 -4.55
C ALA A 81 7.15 0.59 -5.10
N THR A 82 7.30 -0.12 -6.20
CA THR A 82 8.50 -0.02 -7.04
C THR A 82 8.32 1.20 -7.94
N ILE A 83 9.20 2.17 -7.84
CA ILE A 83 9.17 3.41 -8.62
C ILE A 83 10.38 3.55 -9.51
N LEU A 84 10.18 4.15 -10.68
CA LEU A 84 11.23 4.69 -11.55
C LEU A 84 11.28 6.20 -11.36
N TRP A 85 12.44 6.70 -10.94
CA TRP A 85 12.67 8.14 -10.79
C TRP A 85 13.02 8.79 -12.12
N MET A 86 12.32 9.85 -12.50
CA MET A 86 12.45 10.50 -13.82
C MET A 86 12.89 11.97 -13.74
N ASP A 87 12.87 12.55 -12.52
CA ASP A 87 13.24 13.96 -12.35
C ASP A 87 14.76 14.16 -12.42
N ASP A 88 15.19 15.36 -12.82
CA ASP A 88 16.60 15.74 -12.79
C ASP A 88 17.08 16.06 -11.36
N ALA A 89 16.17 16.50 -10.48
CA ALA A 89 16.44 16.64 -9.06
C ALA A 89 16.45 15.28 -8.38
N GLU A 90 17.37 15.08 -7.44
CA GLU A 90 17.45 13.86 -6.67
C GLU A 90 16.21 13.67 -5.77
N LEU A 91 15.69 12.45 -5.74
CA LEU A 91 14.65 12.07 -4.80
C LEU A 91 15.17 12.10 -3.38
N THR A 92 14.47 12.81 -2.52
CA THR A 92 14.77 12.87 -1.08
C THR A 92 13.61 12.38 -0.23
N VAL A 93 13.91 11.62 0.82
CA VAL A 93 12.92 11.18 1.80
C VAL A 93 12.35 12.38 2.55
N GLY A 94 11.05 12.33 2.84
CA GLY A 94 10.32 13.39 3.54
C GLY A 94 9.74 14.49 2.65
N LYS A 95 10.03 14.48 1.34
CA LYS A 95 9.44 15.43 0.40
C LYS A 95 8.00 15.04 0.05
N ASP A 96 7.13 16.05 -0.07
CA ASP A 96 5.73 15.93 -0.46
C ASP A 96 5.56 15.91 -1.98
N TYR A 97 4.69 15.03 -2.44
CA TYR A 97 4.26 14.91 -3.84
C TYR A 97 2.74 14.84 -3.94
N ILE A 98 2.20 15.17 -5.11
CA ILE A 98 0.86 14.73 -5.47
C ILE A 98 1.01 13.30 -5.99
N VAL A 99 0.39 12.36 -5.30
CA VAL A 99 0.32 10.96 -5.70
C VAL A 99 -0.97 10.75 -6.46
N LYS A 100 -0.88 10.31 -7.70
CA LYS A 100 -2.04 9.98 -8.52
C LYS A 100 -2.09 8.46 -8.70
N ILE A 101 -3.21 7.86 -8.25
CA ILE A 101 -3.53 6.43 -8.37
C ILE A 101 -4.88 6.34 -9.06
N GLY A 102 -4.92 5.72 -10.24
CA GLY A 102 -6.12 5.75 -11.07
C GLY A 102 -6.63 7.16 -11.31
N THR A 103 -7.85 7.45 -10.90
CA THR A 103 -8.47 8.79 -11.02
C THR A 103 -8.31 9.66 -9.77
N LYS A 104 -7.85 9.08 -8.64
CA LYS A 104 -7.62 9.80 -7.38
C LYS A 104 -6.29 10.55 -7.40
N GLN A 105 -6.31 11.75 -6.86
CA GLN A 105 -5.12 12.52 -6.53
C GLN A 105 -5.13 12.85 -5.04
N VAL A 106 -4.02 12.60 -4.37
CA VAL A 106 -3.86 12.80 -2.93
C VAL A 106 -2.45 13.30 -2.64
N LEU A 107 -2.28 14.09 -1.59
CA LEU A 107 -0.95 14.42 -1.11
C LEU A 107 -0.32 13.19 -0.46
N GLY A 108 0.93 12.96 -0.78
CA GLY A 108 1.71 11.89 -0.19
C GLY A 108 3.15 12.29 0.09
N VAL A 109 3.74 11.60 1.03
CA VAL A 109 5.13 11.79 1.46
C VAL A 109 5.91 10.51 1.21
N LEU A 110 7.05 10.61 0.58
CA LEU A 110 8.00 9.50 0.53
C LEU A 110 8.59 9.31 1.93
N LYS A 111 8.22 8.22 2.59
CA LYS A 111 8.64 7.95 3.97
C LYS A 111 9.99 7.26 4.05
N ASN A 112 10.26 6.38 3.09
CA ASN A 112 11.46 5.55 3.11
C ASN A 112 11.80 5.04 1.72
N ILE A 113 13.08 4.81 1.45
CA ILE A 113 13.57 4.02 0.33
C ILE A 113 14.07 2.71 0.95
N GLN A 114 13.37 1.60 0.68
CA GLN A 114 13.77 0.31 1.23
C GLN A 114 15.10 -0.15 0.62
N TYR A 115 15.19 -0.08 -0.70
CA TYR A 115 16.40 -0.36 -1.49
C TYR A 115 16.22 0.13 -2.92
N LYS A 116 17.34 0.36 -3.60
CA LYS A 116 17.32 0.53 -5.07
C LYS A 116 17.73 -0.76 -5.78
N ILE A 117 17.25 -0.89 -7.00
CA ILE A 117 17.50 -2.04 -7.85
C ILE A 117 18.55 -1.64 -8.91
N ASP A 118 19.68 -2.32 -8.91
CA ASP A 118 20.64 -2.19 -10.01
C ASP A 118 20.08 -2.90 -11.25
N VAL A 119 19.70 -2.13 -12.24
CA VAL A 119 19.08 -2.66 -13.47
C VAL A 119 20.00 -3.55 -14.32
N ASN A 120 21.32 -3.46 -14.12
CA ASN A 120 22.30 -4.27 -14.87
C ASN A 120 22.50 -5.64 -14.23
N THR A 121 22.48 -5.71 -12.92
CA THR A 121 22.80 -6.94 -12.17
C THR A 121 21.57 -7.55 -11.50
N GLY A 122 20.48 -6.79 -11.33
CA GLY A 122 19.31 -7.20 -10.55
C GLY A 122 19.53 -7.16 -9.03
N ASN A 123 20.68 -6.69 -8.57
CA ASN A 123 21.00 -6.65 -7.15
C ASN A 123 20.27 -5.52 -6.43
N PHE A 124 19.99 -5.75 -5.15
CA PHE A 124 19.40 -4.75 -4.26
C PHE A 124 20.52 -4.01 -3.54
N LEU A 125 20.47 -2.68 -3.61
CA LEU A 125 21.47 -1.79 -3.05
C LEU A 125 20.84 -0.83 -2.04
N PRO A 126 21.50 -0.52 -0.92
CA PRO A 126 21.03 0.52 -0.03
C PRO A 126 21.07 1.88 -0.71
N ALA A 127 20.04 2.72 -0.46
CA ALA A 127 19.99 4.06 -1.01
C ALA A 127 19.26 5.00 -0.05
N ASN A 128 19.71 6.25 0.03
CA ASN A 128 19.07 7.34 0.76
C ASN A 128 18.43 8.39 -0.18
N GLY A 129 18.63 8.22 -1.49
CA GLY A 129 18.09 9.06 -2.55
C GLY A 129 18.14 8.32 -3.87
N LEU A 130 17.50 8.86 -4.91
CA LEU A 130 17.52 8.33 -6.28
C LEU A 130 17.89 9.42 -7.24
N SER A 131 18.83 9.11 -8.10
CA SER A 131 19.13 9.90 -9.30
C SER A 131 18.20 9.49 -10.45
N LYS A 132 18.12 10.34 -11.46
CA LYS A 132 17.31 10.08 -12.67
C LYS A 132 17.61 8.70 -13.27
N ASN A 133 16.54 8.01 -13.68
CA ASN A 133 16.55 6.64 -14.24
C ASN A 133 16.94 5.52 -13.23
N GLU A 134 16.95 5.81 -11.96
CA GLU A 134 17.09 4.76 -10.94
C GLU A 134 15.74 4.20 -10.53
N ILE A 135 15.73 2.92 -10.19
CA ILE A 135 14.55 2.18 -9.74
C ILE A 135 14.74 1.80 -8.28
N ALA A 136 13.70 1.99 -7.47
CA ALA A 136 13.73 1.60 -6.07
C ALA A 136 12.36 1.14 -5.56
N VAL A 137 12.39 0.40 -4.47
CA VAL A 137 11.20 0.08 -3.67
C VAL A 137 11.10 1.11 -2.55
N CYS A 138 9.96 1.78 -2.49
CA CYS A 138 9.73 2.91 -1.62
C CYS A 138 8.41 2.79 -0.85
N ASP A 139 8.42 3.31 0.38
CA ASP A 139 7.25 3.44 1.22
C ASP A 139 6.68 4.85 1.10
N ILE A 140 5.41 4.96 0.77
CA ILE A 140 4.71 6.22 0.55
C ILE A 140 3.53 6.32 1.50
N GLY A 141 3.51 7.37 2.31
CA GLY A 141 2.36 7.71 3.15
C GLY A 141 1.44 8.69 2.45
N LEU A 142 0.13 8.51 2.55
CA LEU A 142 -0.90 9.34 1.94
C LEU A 142 -1.63 10.16 2.99
N GLN A 143 -2.07 11.35 2.64
CA GLN A 143 -2.81 12.24 3.55
C GLN A 143 -4.20 11.70 3.87
N GLU A 144 -4.86 11.06 2.93
CA GLU A 144 -6.19 10.45 3.07
C GLU A 144 -6.18 8.99 2.60
N ALA A 145 -7.17 8.24 3.05
CA ALA A 145 -7.34 6.85 2.66
C ALA A 145 -7.79 6.75 1.20
N VAL A 146 -7.15 5.87 0.45
CA VAL A 146 -7.40 5.62 -0.98
C VAL A 146 -7.59 4.13 -1.19
N VAL A 147 -8.42 3.78 -2.16
CA VAL A 147 -8.53 2.39 -2.62
C VAL A 147 -7.28 2.05 -3.39
N ILE A 148 -6.51 1.10 -2.91
CA ILE A 148 -5.22 0.71 -3.48
C ILE A 148 -5.15 -0.81 -3.50
N ASP A 149 -4.64 -1.39 -4.58
CA ASP A 149 -4.32 -2.81 -4.59
C ASP A 149 -2.97 -3.03 -5.30
N GLU A 150 -2.42 -4.22 -5.14
CA GLU A 150 -1.21 -4.60 -5.86
C GLU A 150 -1.44 -4.55 -7.38
N PHE A 151 -0.51 -4.00 -8.12
CA PHE A 151 -0.59 -3.89 -9.58
C PHE A 151 -0.81 -5.25 -10.27
N ALA A 152 -0.26 -6.30 -9.70
CA ALA A 152 -0.44 -7.66 -10.20
C ALA A 152 -1.91 -8.14 -10.14
N LYS A 153 -2.71 -7.59 -9.21
CA LYS A 153 -4.12 -7.94 -9.02
C LYS A 153 -5.04 -7.00 -9.80
N HIS A 154 -4.87 -5.69 -9.62
CA HIS A 154 -5.68 -4.65 -10.26
C HIS A 154 -4.79 -3.52 -10.78
N LYS A 155 -4.55 -3.49 -12.09
CA LYS A 155 -3.62 -2.52 -12.72
C LYS A 155 -3.94 -1.07 -12.37
N THR A 156 -5.18 -0.63 -12.58
CA THR A 156 -5.60 0.76 -12.35
C THR A 156 -5.52 1.19 -10.88
N LEU A 157 -5.70 0.26 -9.94
CA LEU A 157 -5.57 0.52 -8.50
C LEU A 157 -4.14 0.35 -8.00
N GLY A 158 -3.27 -0.21 -8.81
CA GLY A 158 -1.88 -0.50 -8.48
C GLY A 158 -0.84 0.31 -9.26
N GLU A 159 -1.25 1.15 -10.20
CA GLU A 159 -0.35 2.08 -10.90
C GLU A 159 -0.37 3.45 -10.26
N LEU A 160 0.78 4.11 -10.21
CA LEU A 160 0.87 5.45 -9.66
C LEU A 160 1.88 6.34 -10.39
N ILE A 161 1.68 7.64 -10.27
CA ILE A 161 2.69 8.65 -10.59
C ILE A 161 2.87 9.60 -9.40
N LEU A 162 4.10 10.08 -9.24
CA LEU A 162 4.45 11.16 -8.32
C LEU A 162 4.63 12.45 -9.12
N ILE A 163 3.90 13.48 -8.73
CA ILE A 163 3.92 14.79 -9.38
C ILE A 163 4.49 15.80 -8.39
N ASP A 164 5.51 16.52 -8.80
CA ASP A 164 6.07 17.60 -7.98
C ASP A 164 5.04 18.73 -7.81
N ARG A 165 4.83 19.16 -6.57
CA ARG A 165 3.79 20.14 -6.20
C ARG A 165 4.06 21.55 -6.72
N ILE A 166 5.30 21.88 -7.00
CA ILE A 166 5.69 23.23 -7.40
C ILE A 166 5.70 23.35 -8.93
N SER A 167 6.40 22.42 -9.59
CA SER A 167 6.55 22.43 -11.04
C SER A 167 5.37 21.81 -11.78
N ASN A 168 4.54 20.99 -11.09
CA ASN A 168 3.51 20.13 -11.66
C ASN A 168 4.03 19.13 -12.71
N MET A 169 5.33 18.85 -12.68
CA MET A 169 5.96 17.83 -13.54
C MET A 169 5.89 16.46 -12.89
N THR A 170 5.76 15.43 -13.70
CA THR A 170 5.83 14.06 -13.23
C THR A 170 7.26 13.72 -12.86
N SER A 171 7.52 13.43 -11.59
CA SER A 171 8.84 13.11 -11.07
C SER A 171 9.11 11.61 -11.01
N ALA A 172 8.08 10.77 -10.89
CA ALA A 172 8.20 9.32 -10.93
C ALA A 172 6.95 8.64 -11.44
N CYS A 173 7.12 7.43 -11.96
CA CYS A 173 6.04 6.47 -12.14
C CYS A 173 6.37 5.19 -11.37
N GLY A 174 5.35 4.40 -11.04
CA GLY A 174 5.57 3.18 -10.29
C GLY A 174 4.37 2.27 -10.22
N VAL A 175 4.61 1.12 -9.61
CA VAL A 175 3.59 0.10 -9.38
C VAL A 175 3.57 -0.30 -7.90
N VAL A 176 2.37 -0.42 -7.37
CA VAL A 176 2.16 -0.87 -5.99
C VAL A 176 2.51 -2.36 -5.90
N THR A 177 3.39 -2.67 -4.99
CA THR A 177 3.82 -4.05 -4.71
C THR A 177 3.21 -4.58 -3.42
N ASP A 178 2.80 -3.68 -2.52
CA ASP A 178 2.10 -4.00 -1.29
C ASP A 178 1.12 -2.87 -0.95
N SER A 179 -0.15 -3.22 -0.86
CA SER A 179 -1.24 -2.32 -0.46
C SER A 179 -1.64 -2.52 1.00
N SER A 180 -1.06 -3.48 1.68
CA SER A 180 -1.23 -3.62 3.12
C SER A 180 -0.73 -2.34 3.75
N ALA A 181 -1.61 -1.71 4.50
CA ALA A 181 -1.31 -0.43 5.11
C ALA A 181 0.03 -0.49 5.82
N TYR A 182 0.92 0.44 5.47
CA TYR A 182 2.07 0.79 6.31
C TYR A 182 1.59 1.52 7.59
N ASP A 183 0.32 1.35 7.91
CA ASP A 183 -0.26 1.51 9.24
C ASP A 183 0.24 0.39 10.14
N ASN A 184 1.10 -0.43 9.56
CA ASN A 184 1.65 -1.59 10.18
C ASN A 184 2.85 -1.18 10.99
N LYS A 185 2.53 -0.89 12.13
CA LYS A 185 3.37 -1.16 13.27
C LYS A 185 3.64 -2.68 13.43
N GLU A 186 3.29 -3.49 12.43
CA GLU A 186 3.66 -4.90 12.35
C GLU A 186 5.07 -5.02 11.79
N VAL A 187 5.97 -5.50 12.60
CA VAL A 187 7.37 -5.75 12.27
C VAL A 187 7.66 -7.23 12.50
N LYS A 188 8.58 -7.78 11.73
CA LYS A 188 9.11 -9.11 11.99
C LYS A 188 10.15 -9.01 13.10
N CYS A 189 9.83 -9.57 14.25
CA CYS A 189 10.73 -9.69 15.39
C CYS A 189 11.42 -11.03 15.38
N ALA A 190 12.72 -11.06 15.58
CA ALA A 190 13.48 -12.29 15.75
C ALA A 190 14.22 -12.28 17.08
N PHE A 191 14.17 -13.41 17.80
CA PHE A 191 15.04 -13.63 18.95
C PHE A 191 16.35 -14.24 18.48
N VAL A 192 17.46 -13.71 18.96
CA VAL A 192 18.78 -14.11 18.57
C VAL A 192 19.60 -14.56 19.78
N ASN A 193 20.42 -15.61 19.59
CA ASN A 193 21.47 -15.97 20.52
C ASN A 193 22.77 -15.28 20.10
N GLY A 194 23.41 -14.57 21.02
CA GLY A 194 24.72 -14.00 20.80
C GLY A 194 24.81 -12.49 20.86
N SER A 195 25.98 -11.96 20.53
CA SER A 195 26.25 -10.52 20.52
C SER A 195 25.90 -9.93 19.16
N LEU A 196 25.25 -8.78 19.15
CA LEU A 196 24.93 -8.01 17.93
C LEU A 196 26.16 -7.56 17.11
N LYS A 197 27.34 -7.81 17.58
CA LYS A 197 28.63 -7.51 16.90
C LYS A 197 29.20 -8.69 16.10
N GLY A 198 28.49 -9.82 16.02
CA GLY A 198 28.91 -11.03 15.31
C GLY A 198 27.75 -11.69 14.57
N ASN A 199 27.96 -12.88 14.01
CA ASN A 199 26.89 -13.68 13.43
C ASN A 199 25.89 -14.03 14.53
N ALA A 200 24.72 -13.43 14.45
CA ALA A 200 23.61 -13.71 15.36
C ALA A 200 22.79 -14.89 14.81
N ASP A 201 22.66 -15.94 15.58
CA ASP A 201 21.79 -17.06 15.22
C ASP A 201 20.35 -16.70 15.58
N ILE A 202 19.48 -16.53 14.56
CA ILE A 202 18.06 -16.33 14.72
C ILE A 202 17.44 -17.68 15.07
N PHE A 203 16.77 -17.77 16.24
CA PHE A 203 16.17 -19.03 16.69
C PHE A 203 14.65 -19.02 16.81
N GLU A 204 14.03 -17.85 16.98
CA GLU A 204 12.57 -17.68 16.95
C GLU A 204 12.18 -16.41 16.21
N GLU A 205 11.13 -16.47 15.40
CA GLU A 205 10.62 -15.32 14.64
C GLU A 205 9.13 -15.13 14.90
N TYR A 206 8.71 -13.86 14.97
CA TYR A 206 7.33 -13.44 15.19
C TYR A 206 7.01 -12.21 14.36
N TYR A 207 5.74 -11.99 14.07
CA TYR A 207 5.21 -10.71 13.62
C TYR A 207 4.61 -10.00 14.82
N TYR A 208 4.93 -8.73 14.98
CA TYR A 208 4.66 -7.97 16.17
C TYR A 208 4.12 -6.58 15.81
N ASN A 209 3.00 -6.19 16.42
CA ASN A 209 2.46 -4.86 16.25
C ASN A 209 3.08 -3.90 17.26
N LEU A 210 3.80 -2.88 16.78
CA LEU A 210 4.51 -1.91 17.63
C LEU A 210 3.56 -1.03 18.48
N GLU A 211 2.31 -0.79 18.03
CA GLU A 211 1.35 0.03 18.80
C GLU A 211 0.70 -0.73 19.93
N SER A 212 0.15 -1.88 19.59
CA SER A 212 -0.56 -2.70 20.57
C SER A 212 0.38 -3.54 21.42
N ALA A 213 1.67 -3.54 21.10
CA ALA A 213 2.69 -4.40 21.74
C ALA A 213 2.33 -5.90 21.71
N THR A 214 1.63 -6.35 20.67
CA THR A 214 1.11 -7.70 20.57
C THR A 214 1.70 -8.49 19.40
N VAL A 215 1.83 -9.80 19.58
CA VAL A 215 2.17 -10.75 18.53
C VAL A 215 0.96 -10.91 17.60
N THR A 216 1.12 -10.62 16.33
CA THR A 216 0.06 -10.74 15.31
C THR A 216 0.13 -12.06 14.56
N LYS A 217 1.34 -12.61 14.40
CA LYS A 217 1.56 -13.89 13.72
C LYS A 217 2.81 -14.58 14.28
N VAL A 218 2.78 -15.89 14.33
CA VAL A 218 3.90 -16.74 14.77
C VAL A 218 4.47 -17.47 13.57
N SER A 219 5.79 -17.36 13.35
CA SER A 219 6.48 -18.13 12.32
C SER A 219 6.69 -19.59 12.79
N PRO A 220 7.05 -20.53 11.88
CA PRO A 220 7.29 -21.92 12.26
C PRO A 220 8.38 -22.12 13.33
N SER A 221 9.29 -21.18 13.49
CA SER A 221 10.34 -21.19 14.52
C SER A 221 9.84 -20.65 15.88
N GLY A 222 8.71 -19.92 15.91
CA GLY A 222 8.19 -19.32 17.14
C GLY A 222 7.60 -20.35 18.10
N LYS A 223 8.16 -20.44 19.31
CA LYS A 223 7.75 -21.41 20.34
C LYS A 223 7.33 -20.78 21.66
N THR A 224 7.80 -19.56 21.91
CA THR A 224 7.63 -18.91 23.23
C THR A 224 6.32 -18.12 23.31
N TYR A 225 5.92 -17.45 22.24
CA TYR A 225 4.75 -16.56 22.21
C TYR A 225 3.68 -17.04 21.25
N LYS A 226 2.43 -16.69 21.55
CA LYS A 226 1.25 -16.97 20.73
C LYS A 226 0.68 -15.66 20.15
N VAL A 227 -0.12 -15.76 19.12
CA VAL A 227 -0.89 -14.62 18.60
C VAL A 227 -1.74 -14.02 19.73
N GLY A 228 -1.64 -12.70 19.90
CA GLY A 228 -2.32 -11.95 20.97
C GLY A 228 -1.50 -11.76 22.24
N ASP A 229 -0.36 -12.44 22.40
CA ASP A 229 0.51 -12.22 23.56
C ASP A 229 1.11 -10.81 23.49
N VAL A 230 1.13 -10.14 24.65
CA VAL A 230 1.74 -8.82 24.80
C VAL A 230 3.20 -8.99 25.13
N ILE A 231 4.07 -8.41 24.33
CA ILE A 231 5.52 -8.36 24.58
C ILE A 231 5.89 -6.93 24.95
N ASN A 232 6.18 -6.70 26.23
CA ASN A 232 6.64 -5.40 26.69
C ASN A 232 8.07 -5.16 26.24
N VAL A 233 8.19 -4.28 25.26
CA VAL A 233 9.48 -3.79 24.78
C VAL A 233 9.88 -2.62 25.66
N SER A 234 10.88 -2.81 26.51
CA SER A 234 11.53 -1.73 27.24
C SER A 234 12.95 -1.63 26.78
N GLY A 235 13.28 -0.65 25.92
CA GLY A 235 14.64 -0.48 25.47
C GLY A 235 14.76 0.49 24.30
N GLU A 236 16.00 0.83 23.99
CA GLU A 236 16.33 1.67 22.86
C GLU A 236 16.24 0.88 21.57
N THR A 237 15.68 1.49 20.53
CA THR A 237 15.69 0.92 19.17
C THR A 237 17.01 1.29 18.51
N TYR A 238 17.77 0.30 18.08
CA TYR A 238 19.00 0.50 17.33
C TYR A 238 18.80 0.14 15.88
N SER A 239 18.99 1.10 14.98
CA SER A 239 19.01 0.86 13.53
C SER A 239 20.40 0.42 13.10
N TYR A 240 20.48 -0.75 12.46
CA TYR A 240 21.71 -1.28 11.90
C TYR A 240 21.77 -1.04 10.38
N PRO A 241 22.96 -0.79 9.81
CA PRO A 241 23.12 -0.53 8.37
C PRO A 241 22.66 -1.70 7.48
N ASP A 242 22.56 -2.91 8.02
CA ASP A 242 22.25 -4.14 7.29
C ASP A 242 20.75 -4.53 7.31
N ASN A 243 19.85 -3.55 7.42
CA ASN A 243 18.40 -3.70 7.26
C ASN A 243 17.63 -4.42 8.38
N PHE A 244 18.02 -4.25 9.63
CA PHE A 244 17.21 -4.67 10.76
C PHE A 244 17.23 -3.67 11.90
N ASP A 245 16.10 -3.51 12.56
CA ASP A 245 15.99 -2.75 13.81
C ASP A 245 16.08 -3.72 14.97
N VAL A 246 16.85 -3.36 15.99
CA VAL A 246 16.99 -4.17 17.19
C VAL A 246 16.11 -3.61 18.27
N ILE A 247 15.23 -4.45 18.79
CA ILE A 247 14.42 -4.14 19.96
C ILE A 247 14.98 -4.95 21.12
N VAL A 248 15.49 -4.25 22.14
CA VAL A 248 15.99 -4.91 23.36
C VAL A 248 14.82 -5.21 24.27
N LEU A 249 14.49 -6.47 24.43
CA LEU A 249 13.56 -6.96 25.45
C LEU A 249 14.34 -7.22 26.75
N ARG A 250 13.68 -7.06 27.90
CA ARG A 250 14.28 -7.03 29.27
C ARG A 250 15.43 -8.01 29.53
N ASP A 251 15.44 -9.19 28.94
CA ASP A 251 16.51 -10.18 29.09
C ASP A 251 16.84 -10.90 27.77
N LYS A 252 16.31 -10.42 26.65
CA LYS A 252 16.51 -10.99 25.32
C LYS A 252 16.60 -9.87 24.29
N VAL A 253 17.45 -10.06 23.33
CA VAL A 253 17.56 -9.13 22.19
C VAL A 253 16.60 -9.62 21.12
N ALA A 254 15.65 -8.79 20.73
CA ALA A 254 14.82 -9.03 19.56
C ALA A 254 15.34 -8.18 18.41
N VAL A 255 15.56 -8.80 17.28
CA VAL A 255 15.97 -8.16 16.04
C VAL A 255 14.80 -8.14 15.10
N THR A 256 14.37 -6.96 14.68
CA THR A 256 13.40 -6.86 13.59
C THR A 256 14.14 -7.02 12.28
N VAL A 257 13.92 -8.14 11.62
CA VAL A 257 14.47 -8.38 10.28
C VAL A 257 13.43 -7.88 9.27
N ARG A 258 13.80 -6.85 8.52
CA ARG A 258 13.03 -6.51 7.32
C ARG A 258 13.31 -7.61 6.30
N ASP A 259 12.26 -8.30 5.87
CA ASP A 259 12.40 -9.35 4.86
C ASP A 259 13.09 -8.79 3.61
N LYS A 260 14.29 -9.29 3.33
CA LYS A 260 14.82 -9.24 1.98
C LYS A 260 14.05 -10.28 1.18
N LYS A 261 13.03 -9.86 0.47
CA LYS A 261 12.49 -10.62 -0.64
C LYS A 261 13.14 -10.17 -1.92
#